data_8f598632061cb5faa9bc14344879ea9c
#
_entry.id   8f598632061cb5faa9bc14344879ea9c
#
_cell.length_a   1.000
_cell.length_b   1.000
_cell.length_c   1.000
_cell.angle_alpha   90.00
_cell.angle_beta   90.00
_cell.angle_gamma   90.00
#
_symmetry.space_group_name_H-M   'P 1'
#
loop_
_entity.id
_entity.type
_entity.pdbx_description
1 polymer ?
#
loop_
_entity_poly.entity_id
_entity_poly.type
_entity_poly.pdbx_seq_one_letter_code
_entity_poly.pdbx_strand_id
1 'polypeptide(L)'
;MKLKKTIASHLMTFLITCSLYSQENLGSWNILNATLKINSKWSAFGETQLRSLSFYDDFHYYEVKAGGTYKISKNFSATTGFGSYNTYSEGGNFENPIQNKEIRTWIQINMKNPLEFLTFEHRYRAEQRFTNNGYKNRFRYRLGAQIPINNKTIEAKTFYVSLWNELFFTNKEPYFERTRLFVGCGYEFNNNVAVQTGYIYQFDYKINDEIGRDFMNIALLYNFDLTKEEKEYIPKTSD
;
A
#
# COMPACT_ATOMS: atom_id res chain seq x y z
N MET A 1 -16.12 13.59 -27.24
CA MET A 1 -15.18 14.49 -26.55
C MET A 1 -15.85 15.33 -25.44
N LYS A 2 -17.04 15.90 -25.64
CA LYS A 2 -17.76 16.68 -24.60
C LYS A 2 -18.13 15.88 -23.35
N LEU A 3 -18.67 14.65 -23.48
CA LEU A 3 -19.10 13.82 -22.33
C LEU A 3 -17.95 13.48 -21.37
N LYS A 4 -16.75 13.16 -21.89
CA LYS A 4 -15.56 12.88 -21.05
C LYS A 4 -15.12 14.10 -20.24
N LYS A 5 -15.19 15.31 -20.81
CA LYS A 5 -14.88 16.56 -20.09
C LYS A 5 -15.89 16.87 -18.99
N THR A 6 -17.17 16.60 -19.24
CA THR A 6 -18.24 16.79 -18.25
C THR A 6 -18.10 15.84 -17.07
N ILE A 7 -17.83 14.55 -17.32
CA ILE A 7 -17.59 13.55 -16.25
C ILE A 7 -16.35 13.91 -15.44
N ALA A 8 -15.24 14.29 -16.08
CA ALA A 8 -14.03 14.72 -15.40
C ALA A 8 -14.26 15.96 -14.52
N SER A 9 -15.05 16.95 -15.01
CA SER A 9 -15.39 18.13 -14.23
C SER A 9 -16.23 17.80 -13.00
N HIS A 10 -17.25 16.95 -13.12
CA HIS A 10 -18.08 16.53 -11.98
C HIS A 10 -17.31 15.67 -10.97
N LEU A 11 -16.42 14.80 -11.44
CA LEU A 11 -15.53 14.02 -10.58
C LEU A 11 -14.56 14.92 -9.80
N MET A 12 -14.02 15.93 -10.47
CA MET A 12 -13.13 16.91 -9.83
C MET A 12 -13.86 17.78 -8.80
N THR A 13 -15.10 18.21 -9.09
CA THR A 13 -15.94 18.96 -8.15
C THR A 13 -16.32 18.11 -6.94
N PHE A 14 -16.68 16.84 -7.15
CA PHE A 14 -17.00 15.89 -6.07
C PHE A 14 -15.78 15.63 -5.16
N LEU A 15 -14.58 15.48 -5.74
CA LEU A 15 -13.33 15.31 -4.98
C LEU A 15 -13.00 16.55 -4.13
N ILE A 16 -13.26 17.75 -4.64
CA ILE A 16 -13.03 19.01 -3.91
C ILE A 16 -14.02 19.17 -2.75
N THR A 17 -15.29 18.82 -2.93
CA THR A 17 -16.31 18.92 -1.87
C THR A 17 -16.10 17.90 -0.75
N CYS A 18 -15.64 16.69 -1.06
CA CYS A 18 -15.28 15.71 -0.03
C CYS A 18 -14.10 16.16 0.84
N SER A 19 -13.17 16.94 0.29
CA SER A 19 -11.99 17.43 1.03
C SER A 19 -12.33 18.45 2.12
N LEU A 20 -13.46 19.15 2.04
CA LEU A 20 -13.82 20.23 2.98
C LEU A 20 -14.42 19.71 4.30
N TYR A 21 -14.88 18.48 4.36
CA TYR A 21 -15.51 17.90 5.55
C TYR A 21 -14.58 17.03 6.42
N SER A 22 -13.35 16.77 5.98
CA SER A 22 -12.42 15.79 6.61
C SER A 22 -11.22 16.40 7.30
N GLN A 23 -11.17 17.71 7.59
CA GLN A 23 -9.91 18.36 8.01
C GLN A 23 -9.48 18.14 9.47
N GLU A 24 -10.35 17.72 10.38
CA GLU A 24 -9.97 17.64 11.80
C GLU A 24 -9.17 16.38 12.18
N ASN A 25 -9.14 15.31 11.36
CA ASN A 25 -8.47 14.04 11.70
C ASN A 25 -7.77 13.36 10.50
N LEU A 26 -7.35 14.12 9.48
CA LEU A 26 -6.65 13.53 8.34
C LEU A 26 -5.17 13.33 8.67
N GLY A 27 -4.76 12.08 8.86
CA GLY A 27 -3.36 11.71 9.03
C GLY A 27 -2.56 11.71 7.73
N SER A 28 -1.24 11.57 7.83
CA SER A 28 -0.36 11.31 6.69
C SER A 28 0.16 9.87 6.72
N TRP A 29 0.33 9.27 5.53
CA TRP A 29 0.90 7.94 5.36
C TRP A 29 1.91 7.97 4.23
N ASN A 30 3.18 8.07 4.58
CA ASN A 30 4.26 8.19 3.64
C ASN A 30 4.95 6.84 3.44
N ILE A 31 5.24 6.47 2.20
CA ILE A 31 5.85 5.21 1.80
C ILE A 31 7.04 5.49 0.90
N LEU A 32 8.18 4.90 1.21
CA LEU A 32 9.32 4.79 0.32
C LEU A 32 9.57 3.31 0.07
N ASN A 33 9.42 2.89 -1.18
CA ASN A 33 9.66 1.52 -1.62
C ASN A 33 10.76 1.48 -2.66
N ALA A 34 11.71 0.57 -2.49
CA ALA A 34 12.76 0.29 -3.45
C ALA A 34 12.73 -1.20 -3.82
N THR A 35 12.58 -1.49 -5.11
CA THR A 35 12.63 -2.86 -5.66
C THR A 35 13.87 -3.02 -6.53
N LEU A 36 14.61 -4.09 -6.30
CA LEU A 36 15.80 -4.48 -7.05
C LEU A 36 15.50 -5.75 -7.83
N LYS A 37 15.40 -5.66 -9.16
CA LYS A 37 15.30 -6.81 -10.05
C LYS A 37 16.69 -7.41 -10.23
N ILE A 38 16.88 -8.64 -9.74
CA ILE A 38 18.16 -9.36 -9.77
C ILE A 38 18.32 -10.12 -11.09
N ASN A 39 17.25 -10.80 -11.51
CA ASN A 39 17.17 -11.51 -12.79
C ASN A 39 15.69 -11.64 -13.24
N SER A 40 15.40 -12.44 -14.28
CA SER A 40 14.05 -12.63 -14.82
C SER A 40 13.05 -13.25 -13.81
N LYS A 41 13.54 -13.92 -12.76
CA LYS A 41 12.72 -14.63 -11.77
C LYS A 41 12.80 -14.02 -10.36
N TRP A 42 13.93 -13.42 -9.99
CA TRP A 42 14.17 -12.96 -8.62
C TRP A 42 14.26 -11.44 -8.54
N SER A 43 13.58 -10.89 -7.55
CA SER A 43 13.74 -9.51 -7.10
C SER A 43 13.81 -9.45 -5.58
N ALA A 44 14.45 -8.41 -5.06
CA ALA A 44 14.43 -8.05 -3.64
C ALA A 44 13.73 -6.70 -3.47
N PHE A 45 13.22 -6.41 -2.29
CA PHE A 45 12.66 -5.10 -1.98
C PHE A 45 13.04 -4.65 -0.58
N GLY A 46 13.07 -3.33 -0.41
CA GLY A 46 13.09 -2.65 0.88
C GLY A 46 12.01 -1.60 0.91
N GLU A 47 11.32 -1.45 2.03
CA GLU A 47 10.27 -0.46 2.18
C GLU A 47 10.30 0.15 3.58
N THR A 48 10.11 1.46 3.66
CA THR A 48 9.84 2.16 4.91
C THR A 48 8.54 2.93 4.82
N GLN A 49 7.82 3.00 5.94
CA GLN A 49 6.60 3.78 6.06
C GLN A 49 6.65 4.64 7.31
N LEU A 50 6.04 5.80 7.22
CA LEU A 50 5.89 6.76 8.29
C LEU A 50 4.45 7.26 8.31
N ARG A 51 3.80 7.27 9.50
CA ARG A 51 2.41 7.70 9.64
C ARG A 51 2.23 8.67 10.79
N SER A 52 1.38 9.66 10.56
CA SER A 52 0.91 10.60 11.57
C SER A 52 -0.62 10.52 11.70
N LEU A 53 -1.16 10.94 12.82
CA LEU A 53 -2.62 10.98 13.07
C LEU A 53 -3.24 12.30 12.63
N SER A 54 -2.49 13.38 12.61
CA SER A 54 -2.84 14.65 11.99
C SER A 54 -1.93 14.89 10.78
N PHE A 55 -2.33 15.78 9.87
CA PHE A 55 -1.58 16.00 8.62
C PHE A 55 -0.16 16.53 8.91
N TYR A 56 0.82 15.65 8.72
CA TYR A 56 2.24 15.87 9.04
C TYR A 56 2.52 16.32 10.48
N ASP A 57 1.64 15.90 11.41
CA ASP A 57 1.79 16.11 12.85
C ASP A 57 1.28 14.87 13.59
N ASP A 58 1.64 14.73 14.87
CA ASP A 58 1.36 13.55 15.70
C ASP A 58 1.84 12.25 15.04
N PHE A 59 3.13 12.21 14.69
CA PHE A 59 3.77 10.99 14.17
C PHE A 59 3.82 9.93 15.25
N HIS A 60 3.19 8.79 14.97
CA HIS A 60 3.00 7.72 15.96
C HIS A 60 3.44 6.34 15.47
N TYR A 61 3.75 6.20 14.18
CA TYR A 61 4.05 4.89 13.61
C TYR A 61 5.10 4.96 12.53
N TYR A 62 6.07 4.03 12.61
CA TYR A 62 6.96 3.75 11.49
C TYR A 62 7.22 2.25 11.35
N GLU A 63 7.54 1.83 10.14
CA GLU A 63 7.96 0.48 9.83
C GLU A 63 9.13 0.47 8.84
N VAL A 64 9.99 -0.53 8.97
CA VAL A 64 11.03 -0.86 7.99
C VAL A 64 10.94 -2.35 7.71
N LYS A 65 10.90 -2.72 6.43
CA LYS A 65 10.78 -4.10 6.02
C LYS A 65 11.57 -4.38 4.74
N ALA A 66 11.93 -5.64 4.57
CA ALA A 66 12.62 -6.13 3.39
C ALA A 66 12.18 -7.55 3.06
N GLY A 67 12.45 -7.98 1.85
CA GLY A 67 12.13 -9.35 1.42
C GLY A 67 12.59 -9.68 0.02
N GLY A 68 12.29 -10.91 -0.38
CA GLY A 68 12.57 -11.44 -1.70
C GLY A 68 11.31 -11.93 -2.38
N THR A 69 11.22 -11.70 -3.68
CA THR A 69 10.11 -12.14 -4.52
C THR A 69 10.61 -13.07 -5.61
N TYR A 70 9.93 -14.19 -5.79
CA TYR A 70 10.12 -15.13 -6.87
C TYR A 70 8.94 -15.07 -7.84
N LYS A 71 9.22 -14.79 -9.11
CA LYS A 71 8.24 -14.82 -10.21
C LYS A 71 8.00 -16.26 -10.64
N ILE A 72 6.86 -16.83 -10.25
CA ILE A 72 6.46 -18.21 -10.61
C ILE A 72 6.06 -18.27 -12.08
N SER A 73 5.25 -17.29 -12.53
CA SER A 73 4.81 -17.13 -13.91
C SER A 73 4.61 -15.65 -14.24
N LYS A 74 4.11 -15.35 -15.45
CA LYS A 74 3.77 -13.97 -15.85
C LYS A 74 2.79 -13.32 -14.87
N ASN A 75 1.86 -14.08 -14.32
CA ASN A 75 0.75 -13.56 -13.50
C ASN A 75 0.84 -13.97 -12.03
N PHE A 76 1.83 -14.79 -11.62
CA PHE A 76 1.96 -15.27 -10.25
C PHE A 76 3.35 -15.01 -9.70
N SER A 77 3.41 -14.51 -8.47
CA SER A 77 4.65 -14.39 -7.71
C SER A 77 4.46 -14.79 -6.25
N ALA A 78 5.53 -15.31 -5.65
CA ALA A 78 5.61 -15.59 -4.24
C ALA A 78 6.65 -14.66 -3.60
N THR A 79 6.34 -14.11 -2.43
CA THR A 79 7.22 -13.21 -1.69
C THR A 79 7.37 -13.72 -0.27
N THR A 80 8.58 -13.63 0.26
CA THR A 80 8.82 -13.75 1.69
C THR A 80 9.50 -12.48 2.19
N GLY A 81 9.22 -12.10 3.43
CA GLY A 81 9.78 -10.89 3.99
C GLY A 81 9.75 -10.86 5.50
N PHE A 82 10.44 -9.88 6.04
CA PHE A 82 10.51 -9.59 7.46
C PHE A 82 10.56 -8.07 7.67
N GLY A 83 10.22 -7.61 8.88
CA GLY A 83 10.30 -6.19 9.19
C GLY A 83 10.07 -5.88 10.66
N SER A 84 10.44 -4.65 11.03
CA SER A 84 10.22 -4.05 12.33
C SER A 84 9.14 -2.98 12.23
N TYR A 85 8.22 -2.99 13.19
CA TYR A 85 7.02 -2.16 13.21
C TYR A 85 6.87 -1.57 14.60
N ASN A 86 6.89 -0.24 14.70
CA ASN A 86 6.85 0.46 15.97
C ASN A 86 5.66 1.41 16.00
N THR A 87 4.82 1.26 17.03
CA THR A 87 3.69 2.15 17.30
C THR A 87 3.93 2.85 18.62
N TYR A 88 3.87 4.17 18.59
CA TYR A 88 3.99 5.05 19.76
C TYR A 88 2.61 5.46 20.25
N SER A 89 2.54 5.91 21.50
CA SER A 89 1.34 6.54 22.02
C SER A 89 1.08 7.86 21.29
N GLU A 90 -0.20 8.19 21.13
CA GLU A 90 -0.65 9.38 20.41
C GLU A 90 -0.24 10.68 21.12
N GLY A 91 -0.17 11.79 20.39
CA GLY A 91 0.03 13.15 20.92
C GLY A 91 1.49 13.54 21.18
N GLY A 92 2.50 12.88 20.58
CA GLY A 92 3.87 13.15 20.98
C GLY A 92 4.95 13.12 19.90
N ASN A 93 4.62 13.01 18.62
CA ASN A 93 5.62 12.98 17.52
C ASN A 93 6.83 12.08 17.80
N PHE A 94 6.59 10.83 18.27
CA PHE A 94 7.57 9.84 18.76
C PHE A 94 8.21 10.14 20.13
N GLU A 95 7.84 11.21 20.81
CA GLU A 95 8.34 11.52 22.17
C GLU A 95 7.68 10.63 23.24
N ASN A 96 6.44 10.18 22.98
CA ASN A 96 5.71 9.30 23.86
C ASN A 96 6.27 7.87 23.83
N PRO A 97 6.02 7.05 24.88
CA PRO A 97 6.51 5.68 24.93
C PRO A 97 6.00 4.82 23.77
N ILE A 98 6.82 3.84 23.36
CA ILE A 98 6.41 2.83 22.40
C ILE A 98 5.32 1.94 23.02
N GLN A 99 4.12 2.00 22.44
CA GLN A 99 2.99 1.16 22.81
C GLN A 99 3.14 -0.29 22.33
N ASN A 100 3.62 -0.45 21.09
CA ASN A 100 3.81 -1.75 20.50
C ASN A 100 5.07 -1.78 19.64
N LYS A 101 5.99 -2.65 20.03
CA LYS A 101 7.17 -3.00 19.23
C LYS A 101 6.96 -4.40 18.67
N GLU A 102 7.10 -4.53 17.36
CA GLU A 102 6.75 -5.76 16.68
C GLU A 102 7.75 -6.13 15.60
N ILE A 103 8.14 -7.41 15.59
CA ILE A 103 8.84 -8.04 14.48
C ILE A 103 7.83 -8.93 13.75
N ARG A 104 7.82 -8.87 12.43
CA ARG A 104 7.00 -9.73 11.57
C ARG A 104 7.83 -10.46 10.58
N THR A 105 7.44 -11.70 10.33
CA THR A 105 7.80 -12.44 9.12
C THR A 105 6.54 -12.78 8.36
N TRP A 106 6.62 -12.91 7.03
CA TRP A 106 5.45 -13.27 6.23
C TRP A 106 5.81 -14.01 4.96
N ILE A 107 4.82 -14.72 4.47
CA ILE A 107 4.77 -15.24 3.11
C ILE A 107 3.57 -14.61 2.38
N GLN A 108 3.72 -14.38 1.07
CA GLN A 108 2.71 -13.71 0.26
C GLN A 108 2.65 -14.33 -1.13
N ILE A 109 1.44 -14.44 -1.67
CA ILE A 109 1.19 -14.77 -3.07
C ILE A 109 0.46 -13.59 -3.71
N ASN A 110 0.98 -13.14 -4.84
CA ASN A 110 0.31 -12.19 -5.72
C ASN A 110 -0.15 -12.91 -6.98
N MET A 111 -1.38 -12.61 -7.39
CA MET A 111 -1.97 -13.05 -8.64
C MET A 111 -2.49 -11.84 -9.40
N LYS A 112 -2.11 -11.69 -10.67
CA LYS A 112 -2.56 -10.63 -11.57
C LYS A 112 -3.51 -11.17 -12.62
N ASN A 113 -4.59 -10.44 -12.83
CA ASN A 113 -5.59 -10.71 -13.86
C ASN A 113 -5.66 -9.49 -14.79
N PRO A 114 -4.78 -9.41 -15.83
CA PRO A 114 -4.87 -8.33 -16.80
C PRO A 114 -6.11 -8.51 -17.68
N LEU A 115 -6.90 -7.46 -17.78
CA LEU A 115 -7.98 -7.27 -18.73
C LEU A 115 -7.58 -6.18 -19.72
N GLU A 116 -8.38 -5.95 -20.77
CA GLU A 116 -8.05 -5.01 -21.85
C GLU A 116 -7.73 -3.59 -21.37
N PHE A 117 -8.45 -3.09 -20.36
CA PHE A 117 -8.35 -1.70 -19.90
C PHE A 117 -7.98 -1.56 -18.41
N LEU A 118 -7.84 -2.66 -17.67
CA LEU A 118 -7.45 -2.66 -16.27
C LEU A 118 -6.75 -3.95 -15.87
N THR A 119 -6.01 -3.92 -14.78
CA THR A 119 -5.44 -5.13 -14.16
C THR A 119 -5.99 -5.28 -12.76
N PHE A 120 -6.61 -6.43 -12.46
CA PHE A 120 -6.89 -6.83 -11.09
C PHE A 120 -5.66 -7.49 -10.47
N GLU A 121 -5.44 -7.20 -9.19
CA GLU A 121 -4.41 -7.86 -8.38
C GLU A 121 -5.05 -8.44 -7.11
N HIS A 122 -4.79 -9.73 -6.87
CA HIS A 122 -5.11 -10.41 -5.63
C HIS A 122 -3.82 -10.64 -4.85
N ARG A 123 -3.80 -10.25 -3.59
CA ARG A 123 -2.69 -10.47 -2.67
C ARG A 123 -3.17 -11.23 -1.46
N TYR A 124 -2.59 -12.39 -1.23
CA TYR A 124 -2.80 -13.22 -0.04
C TYR A 124 -1.52 -13.18 0.77
N ARG A 125 -1.61 -12.85 2.08
CA ARG A 125 -0.44 -12.79 2.96
C ARG A 125 -0.76 -13.46 4.29
N ALA A 126 0.16 -14.31 4.75
CA ALA A 126 0.16 -14.88 6.08
C ALA A 126 1.35 -14.30 6.86
N GLU A 127 1.10 -13.72 8.03
CA GLU A 127 2.09 -13.05 8.87
C GLU A 127 2.19 -13.75 10.22
N GLN A 128 3.43 -13.93 10.68
CA GLN A 128 3.76 -14.26 12.06
C GLN A 128 4.18 -12.95 12.76
N ARG A 129 3.53 -12.60 13.84
CA ARG A 129 3.70 -11.34 14.54
C ARG A 129 4.22 -11.58 15.96
N PHE A 130 5.42 -11.14 16.24
CA PHE A 130 6.08 -11.19 17.55
C PHE A 130 6.01 -9.77 18.13
N THR A 131 5.17 -9.58 19.13
CA THR A 131 4.91 -8.27 19.75
C THR A 131 5.36 -8.30 21.22
N ASN A 132 5.49 -7.13 21.84
CA ASN A 132 5.67 -7.03 23.29
C ASN A 132 4.49 -7.63 24.10
N ASN A 133 3.32 -7.84 23.44
CA ASN A 133 2.13 -8.46 24.04
C ASN A 133 1.94 -9.94 23.63
N GLY A 134 3.00 -10.58 23.10
CA GLY A 134 3.03 -11.98 22.70
C GLY A 134 2.91 -12.23 21.21
N TYR A 135 2.69 -13.49 20.86
CA TYR A 135 2.64 -13.99 19.49
C TYR A 135 1.22 -14.09 18.97
N LYS A 136 1.03 -13.70 17.69
CA LYS A 136 -0.21 -13.96 16.94
C LYS A 136 0.05 -14.11 15.44
N ASN A 137 -0.84 -14.85 14.76
CA ASN A 137 -0.87 -14.92 13.31
C ASN A 137 -1.88 -13.92 12.76
N ARG A 138 -1.61 -13.41 11.55
CA ARG A 138 -2.53 -12.56 10.80
C ARG A 138 -2.57 -12.98 9.35
N PHE A 139 -3.78 -13.04 8.80
CA PHE A 139 -4.03 -13.32 7.40
C PHE A 139 -4.60 -12.06 6.74
N ARG A 140 -4.11 -11.74 5.55
CA ARG A 140 -4.56 -10.56 4.82
C ARG A 140 -4.94 -10.97 3.41
N TYR A 141 -6.03 -10.42 2.94
CA TYR A 141 -6.44 -10.49 1.55
C TYR A 141 -6.63 -9.08 1.01
N ARG A 142 -5.95 -8.75 -0.12
CA ARG A 142 -6.15 -7.49 -0.84
C ARG A 142 -6.65 -7.80 -2.24
N LEU A 143 -7.73 -7.13 -2.62
CA LEU A 143 -8.17 -7.01 -4.01
C LEU A 143 -7.87 -5.59 -4.47
N GLY A 144 -7.09 -5.46 -5.53
CA GLY A 144 -6.75 -4.19 -6.15
C GLY A 144 -7.15 -4.14 -7.63
N ALA A 145 -7.29 -2.92 -8.15
CA ALA A 145 -7.47 -2.64 -9.57
C ALA A 145 -6.59 -1.45 -9.96
N GLN A 146 -5.90 -1.57 -11.09
CA GLN A 146 -5.11 -0.49 -11.67
C GLN A 146 -5.59 -0.23 -13.10
N ILE A 147 -5.83 1.05 -13.41
CA ILE A 147 -6.43 1.50 -14.68
C ILE A 147 -5.47 2.53 -15.30
N PRO A 148 -4.73 2.20 -16.37
CA PRO A 148 -3.95 3.18 -17.11
C PRO A 148 -4.89 4.19 -17.80
N ILE A 149 -4.51 5.48 -17.82
CA ILE A 149 -5.37 6.55 -18.33
C ILE A 149 -4.95 7.01 -19.72
N ASN A 150 -3.67 7.21 -19.96
CA ASN A 150 -3.14 7.77 -21.20
C ASN A 150 -2.39 6.75 -22.08
N ASN A 151 -2.22 5.52 -21.59
CA ASN A 151 -1.61 4.41 -22.32
C ASN A 151 -2.50 3.16 -22.22
N LYS A 152 -2.16 2.10 -22.94
CA LYS A 152 -2.84 0.78 -22.83
C LYS A 152 -2.40 0.00 -21.60
N THR A 153 -1.14 0.20 -21.19
CA THR A 153 -0.52 -0.46 -20.04
C THR A 153 0.14 0.61 -19.16
N ILE A 154 0.43 0.25 -17.90
CA ILE A 154 1.18 1.13 -17.00
C ILE A 154 2.66 0.99 -17.34
N GLU A 155 3.22 2.00 -17.98
CA GLU A 155 4.61 2.11 -18.45
C GLU A 155 5.15 3.52 -18.21
N ALA A 156 6.37 3.82 -18.65
CA ALA A 156 6.93 5.16 -18.54
C ALA A 156 5.98 6.24 -19.10
N LYS A 157 5.83 7.34 -18.38
CA LYS A 157 4.95 8.48 -18.69
C LYS A 157 3.45 8.13 -18.67
N THR A 158 3.05 7.14 -17.87
CA THR A 158 1.65 6.75 -17.70
C THR A 158 1.07 7.32 -16.42
N PHE A 159 -0.07 8.02 -16.54
CA PHE A 159 -1.00 8.26 -15.44
C PHE A 159 -1.90 7.04 -15.26
N TYR A 160 -2.15 6.65 -14.01
CA TYR A 160 -3.05 5.55 -13.70
C TYR A 160 -3.88 5.84 -12.45
N VAL A 161 -5.05 5.23 -12.37
CA VAL A 161 -5.87 5.17 -11.15
C VAL A 161 -5.60 3.83 -10.48
N SER A 162 -5.50 3.85 -9.15
CA SER A 162 -5.33 2.66 -8.32
C SER A 162 -6.39 2.64 -7.23
N LEU A 163 -7.04 1.50 -7.11
CA LEU A 163 -8.07 1.22 -6.11
C LEU A 163 -7.74 -0.10 -5.44
N TRP A 164 -7.87 -0.19 -4.12
CA TRP A 164 -7.81 -1.49 -3.46
C TRP A 164 -8.57 -1.51 -2.14
N ASN A 165 -9.05 -2.70 -1.80
CA ASN A 165 -9.57 -3.02 -0.48
C ASN A 165 -8.75 -4.16 0.12
N GLU A 166 -8.43 -4.06 1.40
CA GLU A 166 -7.67 -5.07 2.12
C GLU A 166 -8.33 -5.45 3.43
N LEU A 167 -8.52 -6.74 3.63
CA LEU A 167 -9.12 -7.35 4.81
C LEU A 167 -8.03 -8.02 5.65
N PHE A 168 -8.18 -7.92 6.98
CA PHE A 168 -7.23 -8.46 7.95
C PHE A 168 -7.95 -9.37 8.92
N PHE A 169 -7.46 -10.59 9.02
CA PHE A 169 -7.96 -11.61 9.92
C PHE A 169 -6.85 -12.08 10.85
N THR A 170 -7.20 -12.46 12.06
CA THR A 170 -6.27 -12.97 13.06
C THR A 170 -6.78 -14.29 13.65
N ASN A 171 -5.89 -15.06 14.24
CA ASN A 171 -6.23 -16.31 14.94
C ASN A 171 -6.67 -16.10 16.40
N LYS A 172 -6.85 -14.86 16.84
CA LYS A 172 -7.36 -14.49 18.17
C LYS A 172 -8.54 -13.52 18.01
N GLU A 173 -9.41 -13.45 18.97
CA GLU A 173 -10.50 -12.47 18.99
C GLU A 173 -9.99 -11.03 19.04
N PRO A 174 -10.67 -10.12 18.31
CA PRO A 174 -11.68 -10.37 17.30
C PRO A 174 -11.03 -10.95 16.04
N TYR A 175 -11.57 -12.02 15.48
CA TYR A 175 -11.00 -12.71 14.30
C TYR A 175 -10.92 -11.83 13.07
N PHE A 176 -11.83 -10.88 12.89
CA PHE A 176 -11.73 -9.79 11.92
C PHE A 176 -11.10 -8.58 12.63
N GLU A 177 -9.89 -8.18 12.21
CA GLU A 177 -9.12 -7.16 12.90
C GLU A 177 -9.27 -5.78 12.25
N ARG A 178 -9.39 -5.73 10.91
CA ARG A 178 -9.28 -4.47 10.17
C ARG A 178 -9.76 -4.59 8.73
N THR A 179 -10.24 -3.48 8.18
CA THR A 179 -10.29 -3.25 6.72
C THR A 179 -9.57 -1.96 6.36
N ARG A 180 -9.07 -1.90 5.13
CA ARG A 180 -8.52 -0.69 4.51
C ARG A 180 -9.08 -0.53 3.12
N LEU A 181 -9.45 0.68 2.77
CA LEU A 181 -9.84 1.08 1.43
C LEU A 181 -8.86 2.15 0.95
N PHE A 182 -8.38 2.02 -0.27
CA PHE A 182 -7.54 3.00 -0.94
C PHE A 182 -8.16 3.43 -2.27
N VAL A 183 -8.11 4.73 -2.51
CA VAL A 183 -8.45 5.35 -3.80
C VAL A 183 -7.37 6.36 -4.11
N GLY A 184 -6.73 6.25 -5.26
CA GLY A 184 -5.66 7.16 -5.60
C GLY A 184 -5.27 7.13 -7.07
N CYS A 185 -4.27 7.93 -7.39
CA CYS A 185 -3.67 8.01 -8.71
C CYS A 185 -2.15 7.93 -8.61
N GLY A 186 -1.52 7.56 -9.70
CA GLY A 186 -0.08 7.48 -9.79
C GLY A 186 0.43 7.95 -11.14
N TYR A 187 1.70 8.23 -11.19
CA TYR A 187 2.42 8.58 -12.41
C TYR A 187 3.75 7.86 -12.47
N GLU A 188 3.96 7.13 -13.56
CA GLU A 188 5.23 6.53 -13.91
C GLU A 188 6.10 7.55 -14.65
N PHE A 189 7.09 8.16 -13.99
CA PHE A 189 8.00 9.11 -14.63
C PHE A 189 8.87 8.40 -15.68
N ASN A 190 9.36 7.25 -15.33
CA ASN A 190 10.18 6.38 -16.16
C ASN A 190 10.13 4.94 -15.62
N ASN A 191 10.84 4.01 -16.22
CA ASN A 191 10.87 2.61 -15.80
C ASN A 191 11.40 2.41 -14.35
N ASN A 192 12.03 3.41 -13.77
CA ASN A 192 12.67 3.32 -12.48
C ASN A 192 11.90 4.02 -11.36
N VAL A 193 11.15 5.10 -11.67
CA VAL A 193 10.55 5.98 -10.66
C VAL A 193 9.07 6.15 -10.92
N ALA A 194 8.26 5.93 -9.89
CA ALA A 194 6.85 6.33 -9.87
C ALA A 194 6.50 7.01 -8.56
N VAL A 195 5.48 7.85 -8.62
CA VAL A 195 4.82 8.44 -7.46
C VAL A 195 3.35 8.03 -7.49
N GLN A 196 2.84 7.65 -6.34
CA GLN A 196 1.41 7.39 -6.14
C GLN A 196 0.93 8.22 -4.96
N THR A 197 -0.25 8.80 -5.10
CA THR A 197 -0.92 9.54 -4.02
C THR A 197 -2.39 9.17 -3.98
N GLY A 198 -2.99 9.29 -2.82
CA GLY A 198 -4.40 8.95 -2.65
C GLY A 198 -4.85 9.02 -1.20
N TYR A 199 -6.06 8.57 -1.01
CA TYR A 199 -6.72 8.52 0.28
C TYR A 199 -6.83 7.08 0.77
N ILE A 200 -6.52 6.86 2.04
CA ILE A 200 -6.72 5.59 2.73
C ILE A 200 -7.72 5.80 3.86
N TYR A 201 -8.81 5.04 3.83
CA TYR A 201 -9.67 4.83 4.99
C TYR A 201 -9.28 3.51 5.66
N GLN A 202 -8.91 3.56 6.95
CA GLN A 202 -8.63 2.39 7.76
C GLN A 202 -9.67 2.28 8.86
N PHE A 203 -10.36 1.16 8.92
CA PHE A 203 -11.28 0.81 9.98
C PHE A 203 -10.70 -0.34 10.80
N ASP A 204 -10.52 -0.08 12.09
CA ASP A 204 -10.04 -1.05 13.08
C ASP A 204 -11.23 -1.58 13.90
N TYR A 205 -11.50 -2.88 13.77
CA TYR A 205 -12.52 -3.55 14.56
C TYR A 205 -11.92 -4.00 15.89
N LYS A 206 -12.51 -3.53 16.98
CA LYS A 206 -12.22 -3.95 18.33
C LYS A 206 -13.53 -4.22 19.03
N ILE A 207 -13.54 -5.17 19.94
CA ILE A 207 -14.73 -5.41 20.77
C ILE A 207 -14.96 -4.16 21.63
N ASN A 208 -16.10 -3.47 21.41
CA ASN A 208 -16.53 -2.24 22.10
C ASN A 208 -15.69 -0.97 21.86
N ASP A 209 -14.83 -0.93 20.84
CA ASP A 209 -14.01 0.25 20.53
C ASP A 209 -13.61 0.24 19.05
N GLU A 210 -14.56 0.55 18.16
CA GLU A 210 -14.32 0.63 16.72
C GLU A 210 -13.76 2.01 16.37
N ILE A 211 -12.67 2.04 15.59
CA ILE A 211 -12.01 3.28 15.22
C ILE A 211 -11.82 3.34 13.71
N GLY A 212 -12.38 4.39 13.07
CA GLY A 212 -12.05 4.80 11.71
C GLY A 212 -10.91 5.83 11.71
N ARG A 213 -9.99 5.72 10.76
CA ARG A 213 -8.91 6.71 10.55
C ARG A 213 -8.71 6.97 9.07
N ASP A 214 -8.48 8.23 8.76
CA ASP A 214 -8.31 8.75 7.43
C ASP A 214 -6.86 9.19 7.21
N PHE A 215 -6.29 8.83 6.04
CA PHE A 215 -4.92 9.20 5.72
C PHE A 215 -4.80 9.71 4.29
N MET A 216 -4.06 10.80 4.13
CA MET A 216 -3.44 11.14 2.85
C MET A 216 -2.22 10.27 2.64
N ASN A 217 -2.22 9.49 1.57
CA ASN A 217 -1.11 8.60 1.22
C ASN A 217 -0.22 9.24 0.15
N ILE A 218 1.08 9.17 0.36
CA ILE A 218 2.10 9.51 -0.64
C ILE A 218 3.12 8.35 -0.67
N ALA A 219 3.30 7.76 -1.84
CA ALA A 219 4.25 6.68 -2.06
C ALA A 219 5.24 7.04 -3.16
N LEU A 220 6.54 6.94 -2.86
CA LEU A 220 7.62 7.02 -3.80
C LEU A 220 8.16 5.62 -4.07
N LEU A 221 8.13 5.20 -5.33
CA LEU A 221 8.42 3.84 -5.74
C LEU A 221 9.61 3.83 -6.69
N TYR A 222 10.68 3.16 -6.28
CA TYR A 222 11.91 2.99 -7.06
C TYR A 222 12.06 1.57 -7.56
N ASN A 223 12.42 1.40 -8.84
CA ASN A 223 12.84 0.13 -9.42
C ASN A 223 14.26 0.23 -9.95
N PHE A 224 15.11 -0.65 -9.46
CA PHE A 224 16.47 -0.84 -9.97
C PHE A 224 16.51 -2.16 -10.74
N ASP A 225 16.87 -2.10 -12.03
CA ASP A 225 17.01 -3.29 -12.87
C ASP A 225 18.49 -3.58 -13.07
N LEU A 226 19.00 -4.67 -12.49
CA LEU A 226 20.37 -5.14 -12.66
C LEU A 226 20.52 -6.09 -13.86
N THR A 227 19.42 -6.43 -14.53
CA THR A 227 19.49 -7.31 -15.69
C THR A 227 19.93 -6.53 -16.92
N LYS A 228 20.70 -7.17 -17.79
CA LYS A 228 21.06 -6.62 -19.11
C LYS A 228 20.03 -6.97 -20.19
N GLU A 229 18.97 -7.72 -19.82
CA GLU A 229 17.90 -8.16 -20.70
C GLU A 229 16.85 -7.08 -20.94
N GLU A 230 16.04 -7.22 -22.01
CA GLU A 230 14.95 -6.29 -22.33
C GLU A 230 14.09 -5.95 -21.12
N LYS A 231 13.83 -4.66 -20.92
CA LYS A 231 13.18 -4.11 -19.72
C LYS A 231 11.71 -4.54 -19.63
N GLU A 232 11.43 -5.66 -19.02
CA GLU A 232 10.09 -6.06 -18.68
C GLU A 232 9.57 -5.19 -17.53
N TYR A 233 8.40 -4.59 -17.69
CA TYR A 233 7.77 -3.77 -16.65
C TYR A 233 7.44 -4.61 -15.40
N ILE A 234 7.94 -4.21 -14.26
CA ILE A 234 7.56 -4.76 -12.96
C ILE A 234 6.59 -3.77 -12.30
N PRO A 235 5.32 -4.14 -12.12
CA PRO A 235 4.39 -3.28 -11.41
C PRO A 235 4.84 -3.03 -9.97
N LYS A 236 4.77 -1.78 -9.57
CA LYS A 236 5.15 -1.32 -8.25
C LYS A 236 3.92 -1.40 -7.34
N THR A 237 4.03 -2.11 -6.24
CA THR A 237 3.00 -2.17 -5.21
C THR A 237 3.60 -1.76 -3.89
N SER A 238 2.96 -0.78 -3.23
CA SER A 238 3.23 -0.48 -1.82
C SER A 238 2.44 -1.44 -0.93
N ASP A 239 2.97 -1.77 0.20
CA ASP A 239 2.34 -2.64 1.20
C ASP A 239 1.41 -1.91 2.14
#